data_e1b730fd17086bed5d8412eb1d1d4366
#
_entry.id   e1b730fd17086bed5d8412eb1d1d4366
#
_cell.length_a   1.000
_cell.length_b   1.000
_cell.length_c   1.000
_cell.angle_alpha   90.00
_cell.angle_beta   90.00
_cell.angle_gamma   90.00
#
_symmetry.space_group_name_H-M   'P 1'
#
loop_
_entity.id
_entity.type
_entity.pdbx_description
1 polymer ?
#
loop_
_entity_poly.entity_id
_entity_poly.type
_entity_poly.pdbx_seq_one_letter_code
_entity_poly.pdbx_strand_id
1 'polypeptide(L)'
;MDVVNILKVLWGLFIIYLTVKAIKVIIAIREGKQITAMVVDHVEKHDDDNISYYPIIEYTDENGDLRREKLNVSDSQKEYGERILYLYKGKFYQKKSLIPAIVMLVLNILPFIVIQIEGMYVISKLYR
;
A
#
# COMPACT_ATOMS: atom_id res chain seq x y z
N MET A 1 -10.34 -31.27 -5.02
CA MET A 1 -10.69 -29.94 -4.48
C MET A 1 -11.39 -29.14 -5.56
N ASP A 2 -12.54 -28.57 -5.25
CA ASP A 2 -13.32 -27.79 -6.19
C ASP A 2 -12.59 -26.47 -6.55
N VAL A 3 -12.74 -26.04 -7.81
CA VAL A 3 -12.15 -24.77 -8.29
C VAL A 3 -12.63 -23.59 -7.44
N VAL A 4 -13.90 -23.59 -7.04
CA VAL A 4 -14.47 -22.52 -6.20
C VAL A 4 -13.74 -22.45 -4.85
N ASN A 5 -13.43 -23.59 -4.24
CA ASN A 5 -12.69 -23.63 -2.97
C ASN A 5 -11.27 -23.13 -3.13
N ILE A 6 -10.60 -23.47 -4.24
CA ILE A 6 -9.26 -22.98 -4.54
C ILE A 6 -9.28 -21.44 -4.67
N LEU A 7 -10.26 -20.91 -5.39
CA LEU A 7 -10.40 -19.46 -5.56
C LEU A 7 -10.66 -18.75 -4.23
N LYS A 8 -11.47 -19.34 -3.34
CA LYS A 8 -11.70 -18.78 -2.00
C LYS A 8 -10.44 -18.75 -1.17
N VAL A 9 -9.62 -19.80 -1.21
CA VAL A 9 -8.34 -19.85 -0.50
C VAL A 9 -7.39 -18.79 -1.02
N LEU A 10 -7.27 -18.67 -2.34
CA LEU A 10 -6.42 -17.64 -2.97
C LEU A 10 -6.88 -16.23 -2.60
N TRP A 11 -8.18 -15.99 -2.60
CA TRP A 11 -8.74 -14.70 -2.19
C TRP A 11 -8.46 -14.39 -0.73
N GLY A 12 -8.63 -15.39 0.16
CA GLY A 12 -8.29 -15.26 1.57
C GLY A 12 -6.83 -14.90 1.78
N LEU A 13 -5.92 -15.57 1.06
CA LEU A 13 -4.49 -15.25 1.11
C LEU A 13 -4.20 -13.82 0.63
N PHE A 14 -4.90 -13.37 -0.40
CA PHE A 14 -4.77 -12.00 -0.90
C PHE A 14 -5.23 -10.98 0.14
N ILE A 15 -6.32 -11.26 0.86
CA ILE A 15 -6.81 -10.40 1.95
C ILE A 15 -5.78 -10.33 3.08
N ILE A 16 -5.16 -11.45 3.44
CA ILE A 16 -4.08 -11.47 4.44
C ILE A 16 -2.93 -10.60 4.00
N TYR A 17 -2.52 -10.69 2.73
CA TYR A 17 -1.47 -9.84 2.17
C TYR A 17 -1.81 -8.36 2.28
N LEU A 18 -3.04 -7.97 1.89
CA LEU A 18 -3.50 -6.58 1.99
C LEU A 18 -3.52 -6.09 3.45
N THR A 19 -3.95 -6.96 4.37
CA THR A 19 -3.99 -6.64 5.80
C THR A 19 -2.58 -6.37 6.33
N VAL A 20 -1.62 -7.23 6.01
CA VAL A 20 -0.23 -7.05 6.44
C VAL A 20 0.34 -5.77 5.87
N LYS A 21 0.07 -5.48 4.61
CA LYS A 21 0.53 -4.25 3.95
C LYS A 21 -0.05 -3.00 4.63
N ALA A 22 -1.35 -3.00 4.92
CA ALA A 22 -2.00 -1.87 5.59
C ALA A 22 -1.45 -1.66 7.00
N ILE A 23 -1.22 -2.75 7.75
CA ILE A 23 -0.65 -2.68 9.10
C ILE A 23 0.76 -2.10 9.05
N LYS A 24 1.59 -2.50 8.09
CA LYS A 24 2.94 -1.96 7.94
C LYS A 24 2.93 -0.46 7.69
N VAL A 25 2.03 0.03 6.86
CA VAL A 25 1.89 1.47 6.59
C VAL A 25 1.45 2.21 7.86
N ILE A 26 0.48 1.67 8.59
CA ILE A 26 -0.02 2.29 9.83
C ILE A 26 1.10 2.38 10.87
N ILE A 27 1.86 1.31 11.07
CA ILE A 27 2.98 1.28 12.02
C ILE A 27 4.05 2.27 11.60
N ALA A 28 4.37 2.32 10.32
CA ALA A 28 5.39 3.23 9.79
C ALA A 28 5.01 4.71 10.01
N ILE A 29 3.75 5.05 9.81
CA ILE A 29 3.27 6.43 10.04
C ILE A 29 3.25 6.76 11.53
N ARG A 30 2.85 5.79 12.37
CA ARG A 30 2.73 6.00 13.81
C ARG A 30 4.08 6.03 14.53
N GLU A 31 5.00 5.13 14.19
CA GLU A 31 6.27 4.95 14.88
C GLU A 31 7.48 5.45 14.10
N GLY A 32 7.32 5.71 12.81
CA GLY A 32 8.40 6.21 11.96
C GLY A 32 8.77 7.63 12.26
N LYS A 33 9.96 8.02 11.84
CA LYS A 33 10.46 9.39 11.99
C LYS A 33 9.89 10.25 10.87
N GLN A 34 9.21 11.32 11.23
CA GLN A 34 8.70 12.30 10.27
C GLN A 34 9.85 13.12 9.69
N ILE A 35 9.93 13.16 8.38
CA ILE A 35 10.96 13.90 7.64
C ILE A 35 10.28 14.82 6.66
N THR A 36 10.77 16.08 6.58
CA THR A 36 10.38 16.98 5.51
C THR A 36 11.43 16.88 4.41
N ALA A 37 11.01 16.38 3.25
CA ALA A 37 11.86 16.18 2.10
C ALA A 37 11.46 17.10 0.96
N MET A 38 12.41 17.43 0.08
CA MET A 38 12.17 18.24 -1.10
C MET A 38 12.30 17.35 -2.33
N VAL A 39 11.29 17.35 -3.18
CA VAL A 39 11.36 16.66 -4.49
C VAL A 39 12.14 17.55 -5.44
N VAL A 40 13.31 17.06 -5.88
CA VAL A 40 14.24 17.86 -6.71
C VAL A 40 14.31 17.35 -8.15
N ASP A 41 13.92 16.10 -8.40
CA ASP A 41 13.97 15.50 -9.73
C ASP A 41 13.05 14.29 -9.79
N HIS A 42 12.97 13.65 -10.95
CA HIS A 42 12.18 12.44 -11.17
C HIS A 42 12.92 11.50 -12.10
N VAL A 43 12.78 10.19 -11.84
CA VAL A 43 13.17 9.15 -12.78
C VAL A 43 11.93 8.72 -13.56
N GLU A 44 11.99 8.82 -14.88
CA GLU A 44 10.90 8.40 -15.75
C GLU A 44 11.04 6.90 -16.06
N LYS A 45 9.92 6.19 -15.94
CA LYS A 45 9.82 4.80 -16.36
C LYS A 45 8.74 4.70 -17.41
N HIS A 46 9.11 4.24 -18.60
CA HIS A 46 8.19 4.01 -19.71
C HIS A 46 7.75 2.56 -19.70
N ASP A 47 6.46 2.33 -19.66
CA ASP A 47 5.85 1.02 -19.63
C ASP A 47 4.67 1.03 -20.60
N ASP A 48 4.88 0.44 -21.79
CA ASP A 48 3.93 0.50 -22.93
C ASP A 48 3.55 1.94 -23.25
N ASP A 49 2.26 2.32 -23.09
CA ASP A 49 1.78 3.67 -23.34
C ASP A 49 1.78 4.54 -22.09
N ASN A 50 2.25 4.01 -20.96
CA ASN A 50 2.24 4.71 -19.68
C ASN A 50 3.62 5.19 -19.28
N ILE A 51 3.68 6.41 -18.76
CA ILE A 51 4.90 6.98 -18.18
C ILE A 51 4.67 7.16 -16.70
N SER A 52 5.55 6.60 -15.88
CA SER A 52 5.55 6.76 -14.43
C SER A 52 6.75 7.59 -14.00
N TYR A 53 6.56 8.45 -13.01
CA TYR A 53 7.60 9.32 -12.49
C TYR A 53 7.92 8.94 -11.05
N TYR A 54 9.16 8.53 -10.81
CA TYR A 54 9.63 8.19 -9.45
C TYR A 54 10.35 9.41 -8.87
N PRO A 55 9.82 10.05 -7.82
CA PRO A 55 10.43 11.24 -7.26
C PRO A 55 11.81 10.97 -6.67
N ILE A 56 12.73 11.87 -6.93
CA ILE A 56 14.01 11.92 -6.22
C ILE A 56 13.91 13.01 -5.16
N ILE A 57 14.12 12.62 -3.91
CA ILE A 57 14.00 13.53 -2.77
C ILE A 57 15.35 13.86 -2.18
N GLU A 58 15.46 15.06 -1.63
CA GLU A 58 16.57 15.47 -0.78
C GLU A 58 16.06 15.75 0.61
N TYR A 59 16.77 15.26 1.61
CA TYR A 59 16.47 15.50 3.01
C TYR A 59 17.76 15.50 3.83
N THR A 60 17.70 16.12 5.01
CA THR A 60 18.81 16.14 5.96
C THR A 60 18.61 15.01 6.97
N ASP A 61 19.60 14.15 7.11
CA ASP A 61 19.54 13.04 8.06
C ASP A 61 19.86 13.48 9.50
N GLU A 62 19.87 12.53 10.43
CA GLU A 62 20.11 12.79 11.85
C GLU A 62 21.50 13.37 12.13
N ASN A 63 22.46 13.08 11.26
CA ASN A 63 23.82 13.57 11.38
C ASN A 63 24.02 14.94 10.74
N GLY A 64 22.97 15.53 10.18
CA GLY A 64 23.05 16.80 9.47
C GLY A 64 23.53 16.70 8.03
N ASP A 65 23.69 15.49 7.51
CA ASP A 65 24.13 15.26 6.13
C ASP A 65 22.95 15.31 5.16
N LEU A 66 23.17 15.96 4.02
CA LEU A 66 22.17 15.99 2.95
C LEU A 66 22.18 14.67 2.22
N ARG A 67 21.00 14.04 2.13
CA ARG A 67 20.82 12.77 1.42
C ARG A 67 19.86 12.94 0.26
N ARG A 68 20.15 12.19 -0.81
CA ARG A 68 19.30 12.18 -2.00
C ARG A 68 18.93 10.73 -2.28
N GLU A 69 17.63 10.45 -2.34
CA GLU A 69 17.12 9.09 -2.57
C GLU A 69 15.93 9.11 -3.52
N LYS A 70 15.75 8.00 -4.25
CA LYS A 70 14.61 7.80 -5.11
C LYS A 70 13.50 7.08 -4.32
N LEU A 71 12.27 7.59 -4.41
CA LEU A 71 11.12 6.91 -3.83
C LEU A 71 10.71 5.72 -4.70
N ASN A 72 10.17 4.68 -4.06
CA ASN A 72 9.69 3.48 -4.75
C ASN A 72 8.23 3.58 -5.19
N VAL A 73 7.58 4.70 -4.89
CA VAL A 73 6.18 4.94 -5.28
C VAL A 73 6.19 5.94 -6.43
N SER A 74 5.54 5.58 -7.54
CA SER A 74 5.46 6.42 -8.71
C SER A 74 4.28 7.38 -8.66
N ASP A 75 4.46 8.55 -9.29
CA ASP A 75 3.40 9.52 -9.54
C ASP A 75 3.05 9.53 -11.03
N SER A 76 1.82 9.88 -11.35
CA SER A 76 1.37 10.02 -12.74
C SER A 76 1.87 11.31 -13.40
N GLN A 77 2.27 12.29 -12.61
CA GLN A 77 2.75 13.59 -13.06
C GLN A 77 3.98 13.99 -12.27
N LYS A 78 4.81 14.84 -12.88
CA LYS A 78 5.96 15.42 -12.18
C LYS A 78 5.47 16.47 -11.19
N GLU A 79 5.73 16.24 -9.92
CA GLU A 79 5.41 17.19 -8.86
C GLU A 79 6.69 17.53 -8.11
N TYR A 80 6.93 18.82 -7.93
CA TYR A 80 8.06 19.34 -7.18
C TYR A 80 7.58 19.98 -5.89
N GLY A 81 8.45 20.12 -4.91
CA GLY A 81 8.16 20.80 -3.67
C GLY A 81 8.36 19.92 -2.45
N GLU A 82 7.91 20.43 -1.31
CA GLU A 82 8.07 19.72 -0.04
C GLU A 82 7.10 18.55 0.07
N ARG A 83 7.61 17.45 0.64
CA ARG A 83 6.79 16.29 1.04
C ARG A 83 7.14 15.89 2.45
N ILE A 84 6.10 15.53 3.20
CA ILE A 84 6.27 14.93 4.51
C ILE A 84 6.28 13.43 4.34
N LEU A 85 7.38 12.81 4.75
CA LEU A 85 7.58 11.36 4.66
C LEU A 85 7.84 10.80 6.06
N TYR A 86 7.55 9.52 6.21
CA TYR A 86 7.82 8.78 7.43
C TYR A 86 8.87 7.72 7.14
N LEU A 87 10.03 7.85 7.78
CA LEU A 87 11.12 6.88 7.65
C LEU A 87 10.97 5.82 8.74
N TYR A 88 10.77 4.57 8.31
CA TYR A 88 10.64 3.43 9.21
C TYR A 88 11.41 2.25 8.64
N LYS A 89 12.35 1.72 9.42
CA LYS A 89 13.21 0.59 9.04
C LYS A 89 13.86 0.75 7.65
N GLY A 90 14.36 1.94 7.38
CA GLY A 90 15.05 2.24 6.12
C GLY A 90 14.15 2.45 4.91
N LYS A 91 12.84 2.47 5.09
CA LYS A 91 11.88 2.72 4.01
C LYS A 91 11.08 3.99 4.26
N PHE A 92 10.70 4.64 3.17
CA PHE A 92 9.90 5.86 3.22
C PHE A 92 8.42 5.51 3.01
N TYR A 93 7.57 6.06 3.87
CA TYR A 93 6.13 5.89 3.78
C TYR A 93 5.45 7.25 3.71
N GLN A 94 4.37 7.34 2.94
CA GLN A 94 3.57 8.55 2.82
C GLN A 94 2.22 8.33 3.48
N LYS A 95 1.74 9.35 4.21
CA LYS A 95 0.44 9.27 4.87
C LYS A 95 -0.71 9.07 3.87
N LYS A 96 -0.58 9.63 2.67
CA LYS A 96 -1.58 9.46 1.60
C LYS A 96 -1.71 8.01 1.13
N SER A 97 -0.71 7.15 1.38
CA SER A 97 -0.76 5.73 1.02
C SER A 97 -1.67 4.91 1.94
N LEU A 98 -2.05 5.45 3.08
CA LEU A 98 -2.89 4.78 4.06
C LEU A 98 -4.33 4.62 3.55
N ILE A 99 -4.89 5.66 2.96
CA ILE A 99 -6.27 5.65 2.48
C ILE A 99 -6.49 4.60 1.38
N PRO A 100 -5.69 4.54 0.30
CA PRO A 100 -5.83 3.49 -0.71
C PRO A 100 -5.66 2.08 -0.13
N ALA A 101 -4.73 1.88 0.80
CA ALA A 101 -4.51 0.58 1.42
C ALA A 101 -5.74 0.12 2.21
N ILE A 102 -6.33 1.00 3.00
CA ILE A 102 -7.53 0.71 3.77
C ILE A 102 -8.73 0.46 2.85
N VAL A 103 -8.92 1.29 1.83
CA VAL A 103 -10.02 1.15 0.87
C VAL A 103 -9.94 -0.19 0.14
N MET A 104 -8.76 -0.58 -0.35
CA MET A 104 -8.57 -1.87 -1.01
C MET A 104 -8.87 -3.04 -0.07
N LEU A 105 -8.45 -2.94 1.18
CA LEU A 105 -8.71 -3.96 2.18
C LEU A 105 -10.22 -4.11 2.44
N VAL A 106 -10.93 -3.02 2.65
CA VAL A 106 -12.37 -3.01 2.90
C VAL A 106 -13.13 -3.57 1.70
N LEU A 107 -12.77 -3.14 0.47
CA LEU A 107 -13.43 -3.59 -0.76
C LEU A 107 -13.25 -5.09 -1.01
N ASN A 108 -12.21 -5.70 -0.45
CA ASN A 108 -11.99 -7.15 -0.58
C ASN A 108 -12.57 -7.95 0.58
N ILE A 109 -12.51 -7.43 1.80
CA ILE A 109 -13.02 -8.12 2.99
C ILE A 109 -14.55 -8.22 2.97
N LEU A 110 -15.26 -7.14 2.68
CA LEU A 110 -16.71 -7.12 2.74
C LEU A 110 -17.36 -8.16 1.83
N PRO A 111 -17.04 -8.23 0.52
CA PRO A 111 -17.60 -9.28 -0.34
C PRO A 111 -17.21 -10.69 0.10
N PHE A 112 -16.00 -10.88 0.60
CA PHE A 112 -15.53 -12.18 1.07
C PHE A 112 -16.37 -12.66 2.26
N ILE A 113 -16.64 -11.79 3.23
CA ILE A 113 -17.49 -12.11 4.39
C ILE A 113 -18.91 -12.45 3.95
N VAL A 114 -19.49 -11.66 3.03
CA VAL A 114 -20.84 -11.91 2.51
C VAL A 114 -20.94 -13.28 1.87
N ILE A 115 -19.96 -13.66 1.05
CA ILE A 115 -19.91 -14.98 0.40
C ILE A 115 -19.83 -16.10 1.44
N GLN A 116 -19.03 -15.93 2.49
CA GLN A 116 -18.93 -16.93 3.56
C GLN A 116 -20.24 -17.07 4.33
N ILE A 117 -20.91 -15.98 4.63
CA ILE A 117 -22.20 -15.99 5.34
C ILE A 117 -23.27 -16.67 4.47
N GLU A 118 -23.35 -16.34 3.19
CA GLU A 118 -24.28 -16.99 2.26
C GLU A 118 -24.04 -18.49 2.16
N GLY A 119 -22.78 -18.90 2.07
CA GLY A 119 -22.41 -20.31 2.07
C GLY A 119 -22.86 -21.04 3.32
N MET A 120 -22.66 -20.44 4.49
CA MET A 120 -23.12 -21.00 5.77
C MET A 120 -24.64 -21.08 5.85
N TYR A 121 -25.34 -20.08 5.34
CA TYR A 121 -26.80 -20.05 5.30
C TYR A 121 -27.38 -21.18 4.44
N VAL A 122 -26.80 -21.40 3.26
CA VAL A 122 -27.22 -22.51 2.37
C VAL A 122 -26.98 -23.86 3.04
N ILE A 123 -25.82 -24.07 3.66
CA ILE A 123 -25.52 -25.30 4.40
C ILE A 123 -26.51 -25.51 5.54
N SER A 124 -26.81 -24.48 6.30
CA SER A 124 -27.78 -24.52 7.39
C SER A 124 -29.18 -24.95 6.88
N LYS A 125 -29.60 -24.47 5.72
CA LYS A 125 -30.88 -24.88 5.10
C LYS A 125 -30.90 -26.34 4.70
N LEU A 126 -29.78 -26.86 4.20
CA LEU A 126 -29.68 -28.25 3.77
C LEU A 126 -29.80 -29.25 4.93
N TYR A 127 -29.39 -28.83 6.14
CA TYR A 127 -29.42 -29.68 7.35
C TYR A 127 -30.67 -29.50 8.21
N ARG A 128 -31.64 -28.74 7.77
CA ARG A 128 -32.91 -28.60 8.48
C ARG A 128 -33.94 -29.64 8.02
#